data_85ffe57c0f408bc25d350e70312c8114
#
_entry.id   85ffe57c0f408bc25d350e70312c8114
#
_cell.length_a   1.000
_cell.length_b   1.000
_cell.length_c   1.000
_cell.angle_alpha   90.00
_cell.angle_beta   90.00
_cell.angle_gamma   90.00
#
_symmetry.space_group_name_H-M   'P 1'
#
loop_
_entity.id
_entity.type
_entity.pdbx_description
1 polymer ?
#
loop_
_entity_poly.entity_id
_entity_poly.type
_entity_poly.pdbx_seq_one_letter_code
_entity_poly.pdbx_strand_id
1 'polypeptide(L)'
;MKKAWIVDDDEEMMRAVQLMLKLLDCEVRHFFSARPAAQTLLNGERPDLFVLDINMPEVSGIDFLEFIRRRKDFKNIPVVMLSSEATDVMIDRAMALGADAYVTKPVAIEELEEAIKKAFSAHVENQ
;
A
#
# COMPACT_ATOMS: atom_id res chain seq x y z
N MET A 1 9.85 13.87 6.12
CA MET A 1 9.58 12.45 6.33
C MET A 1 8.25 12.08 5.69
N LYS A 2 8.23 11.04 4.90
CA LYS A 2 7.00 10.60 4.23
C LYS A 2 6.12 9.79 5.18
N LYS A 3 4.81 9.97 5.08
CA LYS A 3 3.84 9.23 5.87
C LYS A 3 3.40 7.98 5.10
N ALA A 4 3.72 6.81 5.63
CA ALA A 4 3.33 5.55 5.04
C ALA A 4 2.28 4.87 5.92
N TRP A 5 1.16 4.49 5.33
CA TRP A 5 0.11 3.73 6.02
C TRP A 5 0.17 2.28 5.53
N ILE A 6 0.36 1.36 6.47
CA ILE A 6 0.34 -0.08 6.17
C ILE A 6 -1.02 -0.63 6.54
N VAL A 7 -1.65 -1.36 5.63
CA VAL A 7 -2.90 -2.07 5.88
C VAL A 7 -2.63 -3.56 5.73
N ASP A 8 -2.56 -4.29 6.83
CA ASP A 8 -2.20 -5.71 6.88
C ASP A 8 -2.73 -6.32 8.17
N ASP A 9 -3.39 -7.47 8.10
CA ASP A 9 -3.92 -8.16 9.27
C ASP A 9 -2.90 -9.11 9.93
N ASP A 10 -1.76 -9.34 9.30
CA ASP A 10 -0.68 -10.18 9.83
C ASP A 10 0.28 -9.31 10.65
N GLU A 11 0.17 -9.40 11.98
CA GLU A 11 0.94 -8.58 12.89
C GLU A 11 2.45 -8.79 12.75
N GLU A 12 2.89 -10.02 12.57
CA GLU A 12 4.31 -10.36 12.45
C GLU A 12 4.92 -9.77 11.19
N MET A 13 4.26 -9.97 10.06
CA MET A 13 4.70 -9.41 8.77
C MET A 13 4.67 -7.89 8.81
N MET A 14 3.64 -7.33 9.41
CA MET A 14 3.50 -5.88 9.52
C MET A 14 4.65 -5.26 10.31
N ARG A 15 5.09 -5.91 11.39
CA ARG A 15 6.23 -5.41 12.19
C ARG A 15 7.51 -5.35 11.36
N ALA A 16 7.74 -6.37 10.55
CA ALA A 16 8.92 -6.41 9.67
C ALA A 16 8.88 -5.29 8.64
N VAL A 17 7.74 -5.12 7.97
CA VAL A 17 7.57 -4.08 6.96
C VAL A 17 7.64 -2.68 7.61
N GLN A 18 7.06 -2.51 8.78
CA GLN A 18 7.10 -1.26 9.52
C GLN A 18 8.54 -0.84 9.83
N LEU A 19 9.36 -1.80 10.27
CA LEU A 19 10.77 -1.53 10.55
C LEU A 19 11.51 -1.13 9.28
N MET A 20 11.27 -1.81 8.18
CA MET A 20 11.88 -1.47 6.89
C MET A 20 11.50 -0.05 6.46
N LEU A 21 10.22 0.31 6.57
CA LEU A 21 9.75 1.64 6.22
C LEU A 21 10.40 2.72 7.08
N LYS A 22 10.60 2.45 8.36
CA LYS A 22 11.30 3.40 9.25
C LYS A 22 12.75 3.58 8.82
N LEU A 23 13.41 2.50 8.41
CA LEU A 23 14.78 2.56 7.89
C LEU A 23 14.86 3.35 6.58
N LEU A 24 13.75 3.44 5.85
CA LEU A 24 13.64 4.19 4.61
C LEU A 24 13.07 5.61 4.84
N ASP A 25 13.16 6.11 6.06
CA ASP A 25 12.74 7.46 6.45
C ASP A 25 11.23 7.72 6.33
N CYS A 26 10.42 6.70 6.56
CA CYS A 26 8.97 6.86 6.60
C CYS A 26 8.46 6.94 8.03
N GLU A 27 7.46 7.80 8.24
CA GLU A 27 6.65 7.79 9.45
C GLU A 27 5.50 6.82 9.20
N VAL A 28 5.36 5.80 10.04
CA VAL A 28 4.48 4.66 9.75
C VAL A 28 3.25 4.67 10.65
N ARG A 29 2.09 4.44 10.04
CA ARG A 29 0.85 4.17 10.76
C ARG A 29 0.31 2.84 10.26
N HIS A 30 -0.15 2.02 11.18
CA HIS A 30 -0.62 0.67 10.88
C HIS A 30 -2.12 0.52 11.09
N PHE A 31 -2.78 -0.16 10.15
CA PHE A 31 -4.18 -0.55 10.23
C PHE A 31 -4.29 -2.06 10.03
N PHE A 32 -5.06 -2.73 10.88
CA PHE A 32 -5.23 -4.18 10.80
C PHE A 32 -6.26 -4.61 9.74
N SER A 33 -7.01 -3.66 9.20
CA SER A 33 -8.00 -3.94 8.16
C SER A 33 -8.27 -2.67 7.34
N ALA A 34 -8.97 -2.84 6.23
CA ALA A 34 -9.23 -1.74 5.30
C ALA A 34 -10.21 -0.71 5.86
N ARG A 35 -11.20 -1.12 6.65
CA ARG A 35 -12.24 -0.20 7.15
C ARG A 35 -11.70 0.95 7.98
N PRO A 36 -10.87 0.70 9.01
CA PRO A 36 -10.30 1.82 9.77
C PRO A 36 -9.47 2.77 8.91
N ALA A 37 -8.75 2.24 7.93
CA ALA A 37 -7.97 3.06 7.01
C ALA A 37 -8.88 3.94 6.16
N ALA A 38 -9.96 3.37 5.63
CA ALA A 38 -10.95 4.12 4.85
C ALA A 38 -11.60 5.22 5.69
N GLN A 39 -11.98 4.91 6.93
CA GLN A 39 -12.59 5.89 7.84
C GLN A 39 -11.64 7.04 8.13
N THR A 40 -10.36 6.74 8.32
CA THR A 40 -9.35 7.76 8.57
C THR A 40 -9.17 8.68 7.37
N LEU A 41 -9.19 8.13 6.16
CA LEU A 41 -9.18 8.93 4.94
C LEU A 41 -10.40 9.84 4.85
N LEU A 42 -11.58 9.29 5.13
CA LEU A 42 -12.83 10.05 5.07
C LEU A 42 -12.90 11.14 6.12
N ASN A 43 -12.15 11.00 7.21
CA ASN A 43 -12.03 12.03 8.24
C ASN A 43 -11.04 13.14 7.89
N GLY A 44 -10.42 13.07 6.72
CA GLY A 44 -9.54 14.12 6.23
C GLY A 44 -8.05 13.90 6.40
N GLU A 45 -7.64 12.79 7.01
CA GLU A 45 -6.23 12.44 7.11
C GLU A 45 -5.78 11.70 5.86
N ARG A 46 -4.50 11.80 5.54
CA ARG A 46 -4.02 11.30 4.27
C ARG A 46 -2.55 10.88 4.38
N PRO A 47 -2.17 9.70 3.87
CA PRO A 47 -0.77 9.30 3.79
C PRO A 47 -0.13 9.82 2.50
N ASP A 48 1.19 9.74 2.45
CA ASP A 48 1.95 9.94 1.22
C ASP A 48 2.05 8.64 0.44
N LEU A 49 1.86 7.50 1.11
CA LEU A 49 2.03 6.16 0.53
C LEU A 49 1.15 5.16 1.26
N PHE A 50 0.48 4.29 0.50
CA PHE A 50 -0.15 3.08 1.04
C PHE A 50 0.70 1.85 0.74
N VAL A 51 0.82 0.97 1.73
CA VAL A 51 1.37 -0.37 1.56
C VAL A 51 0.25 -1.32 1.97
N LEU A 52 -0.34 -2.01 0.99
CA LEU A 52 -1.56 -2.80 1.17
C LEU A 52 -1.31 -4.28 0.99
N ASP A 53 -1.70 -5.08 1.98
CA ASP A 53 -1.75 -6.52 1.84
C ASP A 53 -3.00 -6.89 1.02
N ILE A 54 -2.86 -7.82 0.09
CA ILE A 54 -3.99 -8.27 -0.73
C ILE A 54 -4.94 -9.16 0.07
N ASN A 55 -4.40 -10.09 0.83
CA ASN A 55 -5.21 -11.12 1.51
C ASN A 55 -5.61 -10.69 2.91
N MET A 56 -6.73 -9.99 3.02
CA MET A 56 -7.31 -9.57 4.30
C MET A 56 -8.75 -10.04 4.41
N PRO A 57 -9.25 -10.30 5.64
CA PRO A 57 -10.66 -10.68 5.82
C PRO A 57 -11.60 -9.50 5.50
N GLU A 58 -12.82 -9.81 5.09
CA GLU A 58 -13.90 -8.88 4.76
C GLU A 58 -13.63 -8.06 3.51
N VAL A 59 -12.68 -7.13 3.56
CA VAL A 59 -12.33 -6.27 2.43
C VAL A 59 -10.88 -6.55 2.05
N SER A 60 -10.67 -7.09 0.86
CA SER A 60 -9.32 -7.39 0.39
C SER A 60 -8.55 -6.11 0.04
N GLY A 61 -7.23 -6.23 -0.08
CA GLY A 61 -6.39 -5.12 -0.55
C GLY A 61 -6.76 -4.66 -1.95
N ILE A 62 -7.21 -5.57 -2.80
CA ILE A 62 -7.68 -5.22 -4.16
C ILE A 62 -8.95 -4.35 -4.08
N ASP A 63 -9.91 -4.72 -3.23
CA ASP A 63 -11.13 -3.94 -3.05
C ASP A 63 -10.83 -2.56 -2.49
N PHE A 64 -9.89 -2.48 -1.55
CA PHE A 64 -9.49 -1.19 -0.99
C PHE A 64 -8.75 -0.33 -2.02
N LEU A 65 -7.93 -0.95 -2.86
CA LEU A 65 -7.27 -0.25 -3.97
C LEU A 65 -8.30 0.37 -4.92
N GLU A 66 -9.34 -0.39 -5.27
CA GLU A 66 -10.42 0.13 -6.11
C GLU A 66 -11.11 1.32 -5.44
N PHE A 67 -11.38 1.23 -4.15
CA PHE A 67 -11.97 2.33 -3.39
C PHE A 67 -11.11 3.59 -3.50
N ILE A 68 -9.80 3.47 -3.30
CA ILE A 68 -8.86 4.60 -3.39
C ILE A 68 -8.88 5.21 -4.79
N ARG A 69 -8.79 4.37 -5.83
CA ARG A 69 -8.65 4.84 -7.21
C ARG A 69 -9.94 5.45 -7.78
N ARG A 70 -11.09 5.08 -7.25
CA ARG A 70 -12.38 5.61 -7.69
C ARG A 70 -12.72 6.96 -7.07
N ARG A 71 -12.06 7.34 -5.99
CA ARG A 71 -12.36 8.61 -5.32
C ARG A 71 -11.43 9.70 -5.80
N LYS A 72 -12.03 10.80 -6.22
CA LYS A 72 -11.30 11.95 -6.74
C LYS A 72 -10.22 12.44 -5.76
N ASP A 73 -10.53 12.42 -4.46
CA ASP A 73 -9.63 12.92 -3.43
C ASP A 73 -8.45 11.99 -3.14
N PHE A 74 -8.56 10.70 -3.49
CA PHE A 74 -7.58 9.69 -3.10
C PHE A 74 -6.89 9.02 -4.29
N LYS A 75 -7.38 9.21 -5.51
CA LYS A 75 -6.93 8.46 -6.69
C LYS A 75 -5.45 8.64 -7.02
N ASN A 76 -4.81 9.69 -6.50
CA ASN A 76 -3.39 9.96 -6.77
C ASN A 76 -2.46 9.57 -5.64
N ILE A 77 -2.96 8.88 -4.61
CA ILE A 77 -2.11 8.39 -3.53
C ILE A 77 -1.29 7.19 -4.05
N PRO A 78 0.04 7.23 -3.92
CA PRO A 78 0.88 6.08 -4.30
C PRO A 78 0.52 4.83 -3.53
N VAL A 79 0.45 3.67 -4.21
CA VAL A 79 0.08 2.39 -3.61
C VAL A 79 1.05 1.30 -4.01
N VAL A 80 1.62 0.62 -3.01
CA VAL A 80 2.42 -0.58 -3.17
C VAL A 80 1.60 -1.75 -2.62
N MET A 81 1.42 -2.80 -3.43
CA MET A 81 0.72 -4.01 -2.99
C MET A 81 1.71 -5.01 -2.43
N LEU A 82 1.30 -5.73 -1.38
CA LEU A 82 2.05 -6.85 -0.81
C LEU A 82 1.22 -8.12 -0.95
N SER A 83 1.84 -9.23 -1.33
CA SER A 83 1.15 -10.51 -1.40
C SER A 83 2.11 -11.68 -1.31
N SER A 84 1.65 -12.79 -0.72
CA SER A 84 2.37 -14.06 -0.79
C SER A 84 2.15 -14.76 -2.13
N GLU A 85 1.25 -14.25 -2.96
CA GLU A 85 0.97 -14.79 -4.29
C GLU A 85 1.64 -13.94 -5.36
N ALA A 86 2.50 -14.56 -6.17
CA ALA A 86 3.25 -13.87 -7.21
C ALA A 86 2.87 -14.38 -8.61
N THR A 87 1.60 -14.74 -8.80
CA THR A 87 1.14 -15.17 -10.14
C THR A 87 1.00 -13.95 -11.05
N ASP A 88 1.29 -14.13 -12.32
CA ASP A 88 1.16 -13.07 -13.31
C ASP A 88 -0.28 -12.52 -13.36
N VAL A 89 -1.26 -13.40 -13.19
CA VAL A 89 -2.68 -13.01 -13.20
C VAL A 89 -2.98 -12.03 -12.07
N MET A 90 -2.48 -12.32 -10.86
CA MET A 90 -2.74 -11.46 -9.70
C MET A 90 -2.00 -10.13 -9.82
N ILE A 91 -0.75 -10.16 -10.26
CA ILE A 91 0.03 -8.94 -10.48
C ILE A 91 -0.63 -8.07 -11.53
N ASP A 92 -0.99 -8.65 -12.67
CA ASP A 92 -1.63 -7.91 -13.77
C ASP A 92 -2.96 -7.29 -13.33
N ARG A 93 -3.74 -8.03 -12.54
CA ARG A 93 -5.00 -7.52 -12.02
C ARG A 93 -4.79 -6.31 -11.11
N ALA A 94 -3.84 -6.40 -10.18
CA ALA A 94 -3.54 -5.30 -9.27
C ALA A 94 -3.05 -4.06 -10.03
N MET A 95 -2.15 -4.26 -10.99
CA MET A 95 -1.62 -3.15 -11.79
C MET A 95 -2.71 -2.53 -12.67
N ALA A 96 -3.59 -3.36 -13.25
CA ALA A 96 -4.71 -2.87 -14.06
C ALA A 96 -5.70 -2.02 -13.23
N LEU A 97 -5.84 -2.33 -11.95
CA LEU A 97 -6.72 -1.58 -11.04
C LEU A 97 -6.06 -0.34 -10.45
N GLY A 98 -4.81 -0.10 -10.78
CA GLY A 98 -4.13 1.14 -10.41
C GLY A 98 -3.07 1.04 -9.32
N ALA A 99 -2.60 -0.17 -8.97
CA ALA A 99 -1.44 -0.31 -8.10
C ALA A 99 -0.20 0.23 -8.83
N ASP A 100 0.69 0.85 -8.08
CA ASP A 100 1.91 1.43 -8.66
C ASP A 100 3.07 0.46 -8.63
N ALA A 101 3.07 -0.46 -7.68
CA ALA A 101 4.09 -1.48 -7.57
C ALA A 101 3.55 -2.67 -6.79
N TYR A 102 4.23 -3.81 -6.92
CA TYR A 102 3.83 -5.07 -6.32
C TYR A 102 5.06 -5.74 -5.72
N VAL A 103 4.99 -6.11 -4.44
CA VAL A 103 6.09 -6.78 -3.75
C VAL A 103 5.59 -8.11 -3.21
N THR A 104 6.37 -9.16 -3.44
CA THR A 104 6.05 -10.52 -2.98
C THR A 104 6.60 -10.74 -1.58
N LYS A 105 5.81 -11.37 -0.72
CA LYS A 105 6.26 -11.80 0.61
C LYS A 105 7.09 -13.08 0.49
N PRO A 106 8.16 -13.26 1.27
CA PRO A 106 8.68 -12.35 2.29
C PRO A 106 9.33 -11.12 1.66
N VAL A 107 9.16 -9.96 2.32
CA VAL A 107 9.60 -8.68 1.78
C VAL A 107 11.08 -8.47 2.06
N ALA A 108 11.86 -8.14 1.02
CA ALA A 108 13.24 -7.70 1.16
C ALA A 108 13.26 -6.16 1.12
N ILE A 109 14.11 -5.55 1.92
CA ILE A 109 14.14 -4.08 2.02
C ILE A 109 14.50 -3.43 0.68
N GLU A 110 15.38 -4.05 -0.10
CA GLU A 110 15.78 -3.51 -1.42
C GLU A 110 14.60 -3.50 -2.39
N GLU A 111 13.78 -4.55 -2.36
CA GLU A 111 12.59 -4.63 -3.20
C GLU A 111 11.53 -3.61 -2.78
N LEU A 112 11.36 -3.44 -1.47
CA LEU A 112 10.43 -2.46 -0.94
C LEU A 112 10.87 -1.05 -1.31
N GLU A 113 12.15 -0.74 -1.21
CA GLU A 113 12.70 0.56 -1.58
C GLU A 113 12.44 0.88 -3.05
N GLU A 114 12.70 -0.08 -3.94
CA GLU A 114 12.45 0.08 -5.38
C GLU A 114 10.96 0.29 -5.67
N ALA A 115 10.10 -0.47 -4.99
CA ALA A 115 8.66 -0.34 -5.15
C ALA A 115 8.17 1.04 -4.71
N ILE A 116 8.68 1.56 -3.60
CA ILE A 116 8.34 2.89 -3.10
C ILE A 116 8.76 3.96 -4.09
N LYS A 117 9.98 3.88 -4.62
CA LYS A 117 10.48 4.82 -5.62
C LYS A 117 9.59 4.82 -6.87
N LYS A 118 9.22 3.63 -7.32
CA LYS A 118 8.34 3.47 -8.48
C LYS A 118 6.97 4.09 -8.22
N ALA A 119 6.42 3.86 -7.02
CA ALA A 119 5.11 4.39 -6.65
C ALA A 119 5.12 5.92 -6.61
N PHE A 120 6.12 6.54 -6.01
CA PHE A 120 6.22 7.99 -5.99
C PHE A 120 6.42 8.57 -7.39
N SER A 121 7.25 7.94 -8.21
CA SER A 121 7.51 8.40 -9.58
C SER A 121 6.25 8.38 -10.44
N ALA A 122 5.37 7.41 -10.21
CA ALA A 122 4.12 7.28 -10.98
C ALA A 122 3.17 8.47 -10.77
N HIS A 123 3.33 9.22 -9.68
CA HIS A 123 2.42 10.31 -9.33
C HIS A 123 3.06 11.69 -9.31
N VAL A 124 4.30 11.82 -9.75
CA VAL A 124 5.01 13.11 -9.76
C VAL A 124 4.29 14.14 -10.62
N GLU A 125 3.79 13.75 -11.79
CA GLU A 125 3.13 14.65 -12.72
C GLU A 125 1.72 15.07 -12.26
N ASN A 126 1.18 14.41 -11.25
CA ASN A 126 -0.18 14.66 -10.74
C ASN A 126 -0.20 15.58 -9.52
N GLN A 127 0.93 16.14 -9.17
CA GLN A 127 1.06 17.02 -8.01
C GLN A 127 1.02 18.49 -8.38
#